data_53d818cb60d9fcf2b636c3e29cf2dfeb
#
_entry.id   53d818cb60d9fcf2b636c3e29cf2dfeb
#
_cell.length_a   1.000
_cell.length_b   1.000
_cell.length_c   1.000
_cell.angle_alpha   90.00
_cell.angle_beta   90.00
_cell.angle_gamma   90.00
#
_symmetry.space_group_name_H-M   'P 1'
#
loop_
_entity.id
_entity.type
_entity.pdbx_description
1 polymer ?
#
loop_
_entity_poly.entity_id
_entity_poly.type
_entity_poly.pdbx_seq_one_letter_code
_entity_poly.pdbx_strand_id
1 'polypeptide(L)'
;VSSAASDVYKRQLKWLHQTTSDVLVITGSGTAAMEAGIINTLSRGDKVLCGDNGKFGERWVKVARAYGLDVEVIKAEWGQPLDPEAFRSALEADSAKAIKAVILTHSETSTGVINDLESIARHVKAHGTALTLADCVTSLGATNVPMDAWGLDVVASGAQKGYMLPPGLSFVAMSARAWEAYERSDLPKFY
;
A
#
# COMPACT_ATOMS: atom_id res chain seq x y z
N VAL A 1 -0.69 13.85 -26.41
CA VAL A 1 -1.51 12.63 -26.29
C VAL A 1 -2.96 13.06 -26.37
N SER A 2 -3.76 12.50 -27.29
CA SER A 2 -5.18 12.86 -27.40
C SER A 2 -5.92 12.51 -26.12
N SER A 3 -6.95 13.25 -25.74
CA SER A 3 -7.79 13.00 -24.59
C SER A 3 -8.34 11.55 -24.58
N ALA A 4 -8.72 11.04 -25.76
CA ALA A 4 -9.22 9.68 -25.92
C ALA A 4 -8.20 8.59 -25.52
N ALA A 5 -6.92 8.72 -25.93
CA ALA A 5 -5.87 7.77 -25.55
C ALA A 5 -5.59 7.82 -24.04
N SER A 6 -5.61 9.02 -23.44
CA SER A 6 -5.50 9.20 -21.98
C SER A 6 -6.62 8.48 -21.25
N ASP A 7 -7.86 8.56 -21.73
CA ASP A 7 -9.01 7.94 -21.10
C ASP A 7 -9.00 6.40 -21.22
N VAL A 8 -8.43 5.86 -22.30
CA VAL A 8 -8.30 4.41 -22.46
C VAL A 8 -7.37 3.81 -21.43
N TYR A 9 -6.13 4.29 -21.29
CA TYR A 9 -5.20 3.71 -20.34
C TYR A 9 -5.64 3.89 -18.89
N LYS A 10 -6.27 5.02 -18.55
CA LYS A 10 -6.84 5.24 -17.21
C LYS A 10 -7.90 4.20 -16.87
N ARG A 11 -8.79 3.89 -17.81
CA ARG A 11 -9.80 2.84 -17.61
C ARG A 11 -9.17 1.47 -17.46
N GLN A 12 -8.13 1.14 -18.24
CA GLN A 12 -7.42 -0.14 -18.13
C GLN A 12 -6.73 -0.27 -16.77
N LEU A 13 -6.08 0.79 -16.28
CA LEU A 13 -5.47 0.78 -14.94
C LEU A 13 -6.51 0.59 -13.84
N LYS A 14 -7.63 1.32 -13.90
CA LYS A 14 -8.74 1.15 -12.94
C LYS A 14 -9.31 -0.26 -12.98
N TRP A 15 -9.43 -0.84 -14.15
CA TRP A 15 -9.90 -2.23 -14.31
C TRP A 15 -8.93 -3.23 -13.68
N LEU A 16 -7.62 -3.08 -13.89
CA LEU A 16 -6.61 -3.96 -13.30
C LEU A 16 -6.59 -3.87 -11.76
N HIS A 17 -6.75 -2.69 -11.20
CA HIS A 17 -6.83 -2.47 -9.75
C HIS A 17 -8.22 -2.78 -9.18
N GLN A 18 -9.20 -3.07 -10.04
CA GLN A 18 -10.60 -3.24 -9.66
C GLN A 18 -11.08 -2.10 -8.76
N THR A 19 -10.89 -0.88 -9.26
CA THR A 19 -11.18 0.35 -8.51
C THR A 19 -11.85 1.41 -9.37
N THR A 20 -12.67 2.21 -8.73
CA THR A 20 -13.21 3.47 -9.25
C THR A 20 -12.31 4.67 -8.92
N SER A 21 -11.36 4.47 -8.02
CA SER A 21 -10.41 5.47 -7.55
C SER A 21 -9.39 5.89 -8.62
N ASP A 22 -8.60 6.91 -8.34
CA ASP A 22 -7.56 7.36 -9.25
C ASP A 22 -6.35 6.44 -9.20
N VAL A 23 -5.80 6.15 -10.39
CA VAL A 23 -4.55 5.43 -10.55
C VAL A 23 -3.55 6.33 -11.25
N LEU A 24 -2.50 6.70 -10.53
CA LEU A 24 -1.45 7.60 -10.99
C LEU A 24 -0.29 6.79 -11.57
N VAL A 25 0.30 7.32 -12.64
CA VAL A 25 1.51 6.76 -13.25
C VAL A 25 2.71 7.58 -12.83
N ILE A 26 3.70 6.92 -12.26
CA ILE A 26 4.94 7.54 -11.77
C ILE A 26 6.11 6.99 -12.58
N THR A 27 7.00 7.86 -13.05
CA THR A 27 8.28 7.44 -13.60
C THR A 27 9.20 7.02 -12.46
N GLY A 28 9.38 5.70 -12.32
CA GLY A 28 10.15 5.14 -11.21
C GLY A 28 9.91 3.65 -11.00
N SER A 29 10.57 3.10 -10.00
CA SER A 29 10.40 1.69 -9.60
C SER A 29 9.18 1.51 -8.68
N GLY A 30 8.80 0.25 -8.43
CA GLY A 30 7.79 -0.06 -7.40
C GLY A 30 8.11 0.52 -6.03
N THR A 31 9.40 0.70 -5.69
CA THR A 31 9.80 1.41 -4.46
C THR A 31 9.38 2.88 -4.47
N ALA A 32 9.44 3.55 -5.62
CA ALA A 32 8.95 4.93 -5.75
C ALA A 32 7.43 5.00 -5.51
N ALA A 33 6.67 4.00 -5.98
CA ALA A 33 5.24 3.90 -5.70
C ALA A 33 4.95 3.68 -4.21
N MET A 34 5.74 2.83 -3.53
CA MET A 34 5.65 2.64 -2.08
C MET A 34 5.94 3.94 -1.33
N GLU A 35 7.02 4.61 -1.69
CA GLU A 35 7.43 5.89 -1.11
C GLU A 35 6.36 6.96 -1.33
N ALA A 36 5.82 7.06 -2.55
CA ALA A 36 4.73 7.97 -2.86
C ALA A 36 3.50 7.75 -1.99
N GLY A 37 3.15 6.49 -1.71
CA GLY A 37 2.06 6.15 -0.78
C GLY A 37 2.29 6.75 0.61
N ILE A 38 3.49 6.60 1.16
CA ILE A 38 3.84 7.13 2.50
C ILE A 38 3.83 8.65 2.51
N ILE A 39 4.61 9.29 1.64
CA ILE A 39 4.82 10.75 1.70
C ILE A 39 3.58 11.56 1.38
N ASN A 40 2.64 10.98 0.65
CA ASN A 40 1.41 11.67 0.29
C ASN A 40 0.25 11.44 1.28
N THR A 41 0.35 10.50 2.21
CA THR A 41 -0.78 10.18 3.10
C THR A 41 -0.46 10.31 4.59
N LEU A 42 0.81 10.47 4.94
CA LEU A 42 1.27 10.46 6.33
C LEU A 42 2.09 11.71 6.68
N SER A 43 2.15 12.01 7.96
CA SER A 43 2.90 13.13 8.55
C SER A 43 4.04 12.62 9.43
N ARG A 44 5.06 13.46 9.66
CA ARG A 44 6.15 13.12 10.55
C ARG A 44 5.63 12.81 11.96
N GLY A 45 6.07 11.68 12.53
CA GLY A 45 5.66 11.21 13.84
C GLY A 45 4.35 10.40 13.84
N ASP A 46 3.67 10.25 12.70
CA ASP A 46 2.49 9.39 12.62
C ASP A 46 2.84 7.95 13.00
N LYS A 47 2.03 7.35 13.88
CA LYS A 47 2.19 5.96 14.26
C LYS A 47 1.63 5.04 13.17
N VAL A 48 2.44 4.05 12.77
CA VAL A 48 2.07 3.07 11.74
C VAL A 48 2.40 1.64 12.18
N LEU A 49 1.59 0.68 11.75
CA LEU A 49 1.90 -0.75 11.86
C LEU A 49 2.49 -1.22 10.54
N CYS A 50 3.68 -1.81 10.56
CA CYS A 50 4.29 -2.39 9.38
C CYS A 50 4.38 -3.91 9.50
N GLY A 51 3.88 -4.62 8.50
CA GLY A 51 4.06 -6.06 8.37
C GLY A 51 5.45 -6.38 7.81
N ASP A 52 6.20 -7.27 8.48
CA ASP A 52 7.55 -7.69 8.08
C ASP A 52 7.67 -9.23 8.14
N ASN A 53 7.63 -9.86 6.97
CA ASN A 53 7.87 -11.30 6.80
C ASN A 53 8.84 -11.61 5.64
N GLY A 54 9.63 -10.60 5.24
CA GLY A 54 10.63 -10.73 4.20
C GLY A 54 11.24 -9.40 3.79
N LYS A 55 11.96 -9.41 2.67
CA LYS A 55 12.78 -8.28 2.22
C LYS A 55 11.98 -7.03 1.87
N PHE A 56 10.77 -7.21 1.34
CA PHE A 56 9.94 -6.07 0.96
C PHE A 56 9.16 -5.53 2.16
N GLY A 57 8.73 -6.37 3.11
CA GLY A 57 8.23 -5.92 4.42
C GLY A 57 9.28 -5.11 5.18
N GLU A 58 10.53 -5.61 5.25
CA GLU A 58 11.67 -4.87 5.84
C GLU A 58 11.89 -3.50 5.14
N ARG A 59 11.67 -3.44 3.82
CA ARG A 59 11.80 -2.19 3.05
C ARG A 59 10.76 -1.16 3.49
N TRP A 60 9.50 -1.55 3.66
CA TRP A 60 8.46 -0.67 4.18
C TRP A 60 8.85 -0.06 5.53
N VAL A 61 9.35 -0.90 6.45
CA VAL A 61 9.83 -0.44 7.76
C VAL A 61 10.95 0.59 7.60
N LYS A 62 11.91 0.34 6.70
CA LYS A 62 13.04 1.27 6.45
C LYS A 62 12.57 2.59 5.86
N VAL A 63 11.70 2.56 4.86
CA VAL A 63 11.16 3.78 4.23
C VAL A 63 10.35 4.58 5.24
N ALA A 64 9.45 3.95 5.97
CA ALA A 64 8.63 4.62 6.97
C ALA A 64 9.49 5.33 8.06
N ARG A 65 10.52 4.63 8.57
CA ARG A 65 11.46 5.21 9.53
C ARG A 65 12.29 6.35 8.96
N ALA A 66 12.71 6.26 7.69
CA ALA A 66 13.48 7.33 7.03
C ALA A 66 12.68 8.63 6.93
N TYR A 67 11.36 8.55 6.81
CA TYR A 67 10.47 9.70 6.83
C TYR A 67 10.05 10.14 8.24
N GLY A 68 10.59 9.50 9.28
CA GLY A 68 10.37 9.89 10.68
C GLY A 68 9.01 9.47 11.24
N LEU A 69 8.43 8.39 10.71
CA LEU A 69 7.23 7.78 11.27
C LEU A 69 7.56 6.98 12.54
N ASP A 70 6.61 6.87 13.45
CA ASP A 70 6.65 5.96 14.60
C ASP A 70 6.21 4.57 14.16
N VAL A 71 7.17 3.67 13.96
CA VAL A 71 6.94 2.37 13.32
C VAL A 71 6.91 1.25 14.35
N GLU A 72 5.72 0.69 14.56
CA GLU A 72 5.52 -0.60 15.21
C GLU A 72 5.52 -1.72 14.16
N VAL A 73 6.26 -2.82 14.44
CA VAL A 73 6.46 -3.88 13.45
C VAL A 73 5.77 -5.17 13.91
N ILE A 74 4.85 -5.67 13.10
CA ILE A 74 4.29 -7.00 13.23
C ILE A 74 5.12 -7.96 12.37
N LYS A 75 5.82 -8.90 13.02
CA LYS A 75 6.74 -9.81 12.35
C LYS A 75 6.17 -11.21 12.24
N ALA A 76 6.49 -11.87 11.12
CA ALA A 76 6.47 -13.32 11.00
C ALA A 76 7.87 -13.82 10.58
N GLU A 77 8.15 -15.08 10.82
CA GLU A 77 9.38 -15.71 10.29
C GLU A 77 9.36 -15.68 8.76
N TRP A 78 10.52 -15.49 8.17
CA TRP A 78 10.63 -15.50 6.70
C TRP A 78 10.18 -16.87 6.16
N GLY A 79 9.26 -16.80 5.18
CA GLY A 79 8.60 -17.99 4.65
C GLY A 79 7.24 -18.30 5.30
N GLN A 80 6.86 -17.55 6.34
CA GLN A 80 5.53 -17.63 6.95
C GLN A 80 4.68 -16.40 6.60
N PRO A 81 3.36 -16.54 6.46
CA PRO A 81 2.48 -15.39 6.28
C PRO A 81 2.37 -14.56 7.56
N LEU A 82 2.06 -13.28 7.39
CA LEU A 82 1.65 -12.42 8.48
C LEU A 82 0.32 -12.89 9.07
N ASP A 83 0.22 -12.90 10.40
CA ASP A 83 -0.99 -13.29 11.11
C ASP A 83 -1.98 -12.10 11.14
N PRO A 84 -3.17 -12.18 10.49
CA PRO A 84 -4.18 -11.11 10.55
C PRO A 84 -4.66 -10.79 11.95
N GLU A 85 -4.66 -11.78 12.87
CA GLU A 85 -5.10 -11.60 14.25
C GLU A 85 -4.12 -10.74 15.06
N ALA A 86 -2.83 -10.73 14.72
CA ALA A 86 -1.87 -9.82 15.32
C ALA A 86 -2.19 -8.36 14.98
N PHE A 87 -2.57 -8.08 13.72
CA PHE A 87 -3.03 -6.76 13.31
C PHE A 87 -4.34 -6.37 13.99
N ARG A 88 -5.30 -7.29 14.06
CA ARG A 88 -6.57 -7.07 14.76
C ARG A 88 -6.31 -6.64 16.21
N SER A 89 -5.51 -7.42 16.94
CA SER A 89 -5.22 -7.17 18.34
C SER A 89 -4.55 -5.81 18.57
N ALA A 90 -3.58 -5.43 17.73
CA ALA A 90 -2.92 -4.13 17.82
C ALA A 90 -3.89 -2.96 17.55
N LEU A 91 -4.77 -3.11 16.54
CA LEU A 91 -5.75 -2.10 16.17
C LEU A 91 -6.86 -1.94 17.24
N GLU A 92 -7.31 -3.04 17.85
CA GLU A 92 -8.29 -3.01 18.95
C GLU A 92 -7.71 -2.38 20.23
N ALA A 93 -6.42 -2.61 20.49
CA ALA A 93 -5.72 -1.99 21.62
C ALA A 93 -5.51 -0.47 21.46
N ASP A 94 -5.56 0.04 20.23
CA ASP A 94 -5.39 1.47 19.91
C ASP A 94 -6.68 2.27 20.17
N SER A 95 -7.09 2.37 21.41
CA SER A 95 -8.29 3.13 21.81
C SER A 95 -8.20 4.62 21.48
N ALA A 96 -6.99 5.17 21.44
CA ALA A 96 -6.73 6.58 21.12
C ALA A 96 -6.77 6.88 19.62
N LYS A 97 -6.90 5.86 18.76
CA LYS A 97 -6.83 6.00 17.29
C LYS A 97 -5.54 6.70 16.80
N ALA A 98 -4.45 6.38 17.48
CA ALA A 98 -3.14 6.94 17.16
C ALA A 98 -2.53 6.34 15.89
N ILE A 99 -2.86 5.08 15.58
CA ILE A 99 -2.40 4.39 14.36
C ILE A 99 -3.05 5.04 13.13
N LYS A 100 -2.21 5.59 12.24
CA LYS A 100 -2.65 6.28 11.02
C LYS A 100 -2.65 5.38 9.79
N ALA A 101 -1.79 4.37 9.76
CA ALA A 101 -1.77 3.41 8.67
C ALA A 101 -1.30 2.02 9.11
N VAL A 102 -1.77 1.03 8.37
CA VAL A 102 -1.20 -0.32 8.30
C VAL A 102 -0.55 -0.48 6.94
N ILE A 103 0.72 -0.85 6.95
CA ILE A 103 1.57 -0.91 5.76
C ILE A 103 2.11 -2.33 5.62
N LEU A 104 1.85 -2.99 4.49
CA LEU A 104 2.30 -4.36 4.28
C LEU A 104 2.49 -4.72 2.81
N THR A 105 3.25 -5.79 2.57
CA THR A 105 3.42 -6.40 1.25
C THR A 105 2.40 -7.52 1.07
N HIS A 106 1.64 -7.51 -0.02
CA HIS A 106 0.69 -8.59 -0.33
C HIS A 106 1.42 -9.88 -0.75
N SER A 107 2.31 -9.80 -1.73
CA SER A 107 3.14 -10.93 -2.16
C SER A 107 4.60 -10.64 -1.83
N GLU A 108 5.10 -11.28 -0.78
CA GLU A 108 6.49 -11.16 -0.35
C GLU A 108 7.39 -12.01 -1.28
N THR A 109 7.93 -11.35 -2.29
CA THR A 109 8.70 -11.99 -3.37
C THR A 109 9.95 -12.71 -2.88
N SER A 110 10.59 -12.21 -1.83
CA SER A 110 11.84 -12.79 -1.31
C SER A 110 11.64 -14.16 -0.68
N THR A 111 10.42 -14.48 -0.26
CA THR A 111 10.06 -15.73 0.39
C THR A 111 8.99 -16.53 -0.35
N GLY A 112 8.33 -15.92 -1.36
CA GLY A 112 7.26 -16.56 -2.12
C GLY A 112 5.92 -16.65 -1.37
N VAL A 113 5.75 -15.88 -0.28
CA VAL A 113 4.56 -15.92 0.56
C VAL A 113 3.54 -14.87 0.10
N ILE A 114 2.27 -15.26 0.05
CA ILE A 114 1.14 -14.33 -0.09
C ILE A 114 0.52 -14.14 1.29
N ASN A 115 0.42 -12.87 1.72
CA ASN A 115 -0.24 -12.48 2.96
C ASN A 115 -1.75 -12.31 2.74
N ASP A 116 -2.55 -12.62 3.75
CA ASP A 116 -3.99 -12.40 3.74
C ASP A 116 -4.33 -10.90 3.89
N LEU A 117 -4.09 -10.16 2.81
CA LEU A 117 -4.32 -8.71 2.75
C LEU A 117 -5.80 -8.38 2.96
N GLU A 118 -6.74 -9.21 2.49
CA GLU A 118 -8.17 -8.99 2.64
C GLU A 118 -8.57 -8.96 4.12
N SER A 119 -8.18 -9.98 4.90
CA SER A 119 -8.50 -10.04 6.32
C SER A 119 -7.86 -8.90 7.11
N ILE A 120 -6.59 -8.58 6.82
CA ILE A 120 -5.91 -7.45 7.47
C ILE A 120 -6.62 -6.14 7.14
N ALA A 121 -6.93 -5.87 5.88
CA ALA A 121 -7.64 -4.66 5.46
C ALA A 121 -9.03 -4.53 6.12
N ARG A 122 -9.73 -5.65 6.32
CA ARG A 122 -11.01 -5.68 7.05
C ARG A 122 -10.85 -5.19 8.49
N HIS A 123 -9.78 -5.59 9.18
CA HIS A 123 -9.49 -5.12 10.53
C HIS A 123 -9.11 -3.62 10.55
N VAL A 124 -8.36 -3.15 9.54
CA VAL A 124 -8.05 -1.72 9.38
C VAL A 124 -9.33 -0.92 9.15
N LYS A 125 -10.22 -1.41 8.30
CA LYS A 125 -11.53 -0.78 8.06
C LYS A 125 -12.37 -0.71 9.34
N ALA A 126 -12.39 -1.76 10.15
CA ALA A 126 -13.09 -1.79 11.44
C ALA A 126 -12.50 -0.80 12.45
N HIS A 127 -11.18 -0.55 12.42
CA HIS A 127 -10.53 0.48 13.21
C HIS A 127 -11.06 1.89 12.89
N GLY A 128 -11.37 2.16 11.64
CA GLY A 128 -12.12 3.34 11.18
C GLY A 128 -11.27 4.52 10.74
N THR A 129 -10.13 4.79 11.37
CA THR A 129 -9.27 5.96 11.07
C THR A 129 -7.99 5.61 10.31
N ALA A 130 -7.40 4.44 10.55
CA ALA A 130 -6.19 4.00 9.88
C ALA A 130 -6.43 3.74 8.38
N LEU A 131 -5.41 3.98 7.57
CA LEU A 131 -5.36 3.65 6.14
C LEU A 131 -4.69 2.29 5.92
N THR A 132 -5.03 1.62 4.83
CA THR A 132 -4.32 0.42 4.37
C THR A 132 -3.43 0.79 3.18
N LEU A 133 -2.10 0.70 3.35
CA LEU A 133 -1.11 0.90 2.29
C LEU A 133 -0.52 -0.46 1.90
N ALA A 134 -0.77 -0.91 0.68
CA ALA A 134 -0.40 -2.23 0.20
C ALA A 134 0.63 -2.18 -0.92
N ASP A 135 1.74 -2.90 -0.74
CA ASP A 135 2.65 -3.23 -1.83
C ASP A 135 2.10 -4.44 -2.61
N CYS A 136 1.56 -4.17 -3.77
CA CYS A 136 1.07 -5.17 -4.72
C CYS A 136 1.94 -5.23 -5.98
N VAL A 137 3.21 -4.82 -5.90
CA VAL A 137 4.13 -4.77 -7.05
C VAL A 137 4.20 -6.12 -7.77
N THR A 138 4.23 -7.22 -7.05
CA THR A 138 4.34 -8.56 -7.64
C THR A 138 3.01 -9.33 -7.70
N SER A 139 2.00 -8.88 -7.00
CA SER A 139 0.70 -9.56 -6.97
C SER A 139 -0.32 -8.99 -7.96
N LEU A 140 -0.32 -7.67 -8.16
CA LEU A 140 -1.29 -7.06 -9.08
C LEU A 140 -1.06 -7.51 -10.52
N GLY A 141 -2.13 -7.98 -11.17
CA GLY A 141 -2.07 -8.57 -12.49
C GLY A 141 -1.66 -10.05 -12.52
N ALA A 142 -1.13 -10.58 -11.39
CA ALA A 142 -0.80 -12.01 -11.24
C ALA A 142 -1.80 -12.74 -10.31
N THR A 143 -2.35 -12.03 -9.35
CA THR A 143 -3.41 -12.52 -8.46
C THR A 143 -4.55 -11.51 -8.40
N ASN A 144 -5.68 -11.93 -7.82
CA ASN A 144 -6.81 -11.02 -7.59
C ASN A 144 -6.47 -10.01 -6.48
N VAL A 145 -6.61 -8.72 -6.78
CA VAL A 145 -6.41 -7.61 -5.81
C VAL A 145 -7.53 -6.58 -6.03
N PRO A 146 -8.75 -6.86 -5.57
CA PRO A 146 -9.89 -5.96 -5.76
C PRO A 146 -9.82 -4.82 -4.74
N MET A 147 -9.15 -3.72 -5.10
CA MET A 147 -8.85 -2.59 -4.23
C MET A 147 -10.10 -2.08 -3.50
N ASP A 148 -11.18 -1.79 -4.24
CA ASP A 148 -12.39 -1.21 -3.64
C ASP A 148 -13.11 -2.22 -2.73
N ALA A 149 -13.20 -3.49 -3.15
CA ALA A 149 -13.89 -4.53 -2.37
C ALA A 149 -13.17 -4.82 -1.05
N TRP A 150 -11.84 -4.85 -1.05
CA TRP A 150 -11.04 -5.05 0.16
C TRP A 150 -10.88 -3.78 0.99
N GLY A 151 -11.24 -2.61 0.44
CA GLY A 151 -11.14 -1.33 1.13
C GLY A 151 -9.70 -0.88 1.32
N LEU A 152 -8.84 -1.12 0.33
CA LEU A 152 -7.46 -0.64 0.33
C LEU A 152 -7.43 0.86 0.02
N ASP A 153 -6.57 1.59 0.70
CA ASP A 153 -6.48 3.05 0.52
C ASP A 153 -5.37 3.44 -0.45
N VAL A 154 -4.22 2.77 -0.37
CA VAL A 154 -3.12 2.96 -1.33
C VAL A 154 -2.64 1.61 -1.81
N VAL A 155 -2.56 1.44 -3.14
CA VAL A 155 -2.01 0.24 -3.78
C VAL A 155 -0.83 0.63 -4.66
N ALA A 156 0.36 0.19 -4.28
CA ALA A 156 1.59 0.36 -5.07
C ALA A 156 1.82 -0.83 -5.99
N SER A 157 2.13 -0.57 -7.26
CA SER A 157 2.43 -1.61 -8.24
C SER A 157 3.50 -1.18 -9.24
N GLY A 158 4.00 -2.10 -10.07
CA GLY A 158 5.12 -1.84 -10.97
C GLY A 158 4.99 -2.47 -12.34
N ALA A 159 5.40 -1.75 -13.37
CA ALA A 159 5.22 -2.09 -14.78
C ALA A 159 5.81 -3.45 -15.18
N GLN A 160 7.01 -3.79 -14.68
CA GLN A 160 7.77 -4.98 -15.09
C GLN A 160 7.33 -6.28 -14.39
N LYS A 161 6.21 -6.27 -13.68
CA LYS A 161 5.64 -7.44 -12.99
C LYS A 161 4.38 -7.92 -13.73
N GLY A 162 3.26 -8.06 -13.06
CA GLY A 162 2.02 -8.56 -13.67
C GLY A 162 1.49 -7.75 -14.85
N TYR A 163 1.92 -6.51 -15.03
CA TYR A 163 1.60 -5.72 -16.22
C TYR A 163 2.38 -6.14 -17.48
N MET A 164 3.44 -6.94 -17.35
CA MET A 164 4.27 -7.44 -18.46
C MET A 164 4.83 -6.33 -19.36
N LEU A 165 5.18 -5.19 -18.76
CA LEU A 165 5.77 -4.03 -19.43
C LEU A 165 7.27 -3.94 -19.10
N PRO A 166 8.07 -3.17 -19.88
CA PRO A 166 9.44 -2.84 -19.49
C PRO A 166 9.49 -2.11 -18.15
N PRO A 167 10.60 -2.23 -17.37
CA PRO A 167 10.79 -1.44 -16.16
C PRO A 167 10.89 0.05 -16.48
N GLY A 168 10.53 0.89 -15.50
CA GLY A 168 10.65 2.35 -15.60
C GLY A 168 9.39 3.09 -15.18
N LEU A 169 8.25 2.41 -15.09
CA LEU A 169 7.01 2.97 -14.58
C LEU A 169 6.52 2.19 -13.37
N SER A 170 5.87 2.91 -12.48
CA SER A 170 5.11 2.36 -11.36
C SER A 170 3.75 3.05 -11.26
N PHE A 171 2.85 2.43 -10.52
CA PHE A 171 1.47 2.89 -10.42
C PHE A 171 1.07 2.97 -8.95
N VAL A 172 0.35 4.04 -8.61
CA VAL A 172 -0.22 4.25 -7.27
C VAL A 172 -1.71 4.48 -7.43
N ALA A 173 -2.51 3.58 -6.90
CA ALA A 173 -3.95 3.80 -6.78
C ALA A 173 -4.24 4.39 -5.40
N MET A 174 -5.11 5.41 -5.36
CA MET A 174 -5.45 6.14 -4.13
C MET A 174 -6.96 6.24 -3.96
N SER A 175 -7.47 5.75 -2.82
CA SER A 175 -8.88 5.88 -2.44
C SER A 175 -9.25 7.33 -2.10
N ALA A 176 -10.55 7.61 -1.98
CA ALA A 176 -11.03 8.91 -1.50
C ALA A 176 -10.44 9.25 -0.11
N ARG A 177 -10.34 8.26 0.80
CA ARG A 177 -9.73 8.44 2.14
C ARG A 177 -8.23 8.77 2.05
N ALA A 178 -7.52 8.16 1.10
CA ALA A 178 -6.11 8.49 0.85
C ALA A 178 -5.96 9.92 0.35
N TRP A 179 -6.85 10.40 -0.52
CA TRP A 179 -6.89 11.81 -0.95
C TRP A 179 -7.22 12.77 0.19
N GLU A 180 -8.15 12.43 1.07
CA GLU A 180 -8.40 13.22 2.29
C GLU A 180 -7.17 13.28 3.20
N ALA A 181 -6.41 12.19 3.31
CA ALA A 181 -5.16 12.18 4.05
C ALA A 181 -4.08 13.03 3.37
N TYR A 182 -4.00 13.01 2.04
CA TYR A 182 -3.10 13.85 1.25
C TYR A 182 -3.24 15.35 1.60
N GLU A 183 -4.45 15.84 1.75
CA GLU A 183 -4.71 17.24 2.09
C GLU A 183 -4.17 17.64 3.48
N ARG A 184 -4.02 16.66 4.38
CA ARG A 184 -3.58 16.89 5.77
C ARG A 184 -2.12 16.51 6.02
N SER A 185 -1.53 15.68 5.16
CA SER A 185 -0.17 15.18 5.33
C SER A 185 0.88 16.27 5.10
N ASP A 186 1.95 16.24 5.91
CA ASP A 186 3.00 17.28 5.94
C ASP A 186 4.39 16.80 5.53
N LEU A 187 4.55 15.52 5.18
CA LEU A 187 5.81 15.04 4.64
C LEU A 187 6.15 15.73 3.32
N PRO A 188 7.44 15.93 3.01
CA PRO A 188 7.86 16.51 1.73
C PRO A 188 7.35 15.64 0.56
N LYS A 189 6.51 16.20 -0.28
CA LYS A 189 5.91 15.54 -1.44
C LYS A 189 6.78 15.76 -2.66
N PHE A 190 7.39 14.69 -3.16
CA PHE A 190 8.25 14.75 -4.34
C PHE A 190 7.59 14.08 -5.56
N TYR A 191 6.72 13.08 -5.31
CA TYR A 191 5.92 12.38 -6.33
C TYR A 191 4.46 12.80 -6.25
#